data_1102e23358bfe52b33b45a4d69af390c
#
_entry.id   1102e23358bfe52b33b45a4d69af390c
#
_cell.length_a   1.000
_cell.length_b   1.000
_cell.length_c   1.000
_cell.angle_alpha   90.00
_cell.angle_beta   90.00
_cell.angle_gamma   90.00
#
_symmetry.space_group_name_H-M   'P 1'
#
loop_
_entity.id
_entity.type
_entity.pdbx_description
1 polymer ?
#
loop_
_entity_poly.entity_id
_entity_poly.type
_entity_poly.pdbx_seq_one_letter_code
_entity_poly.pdbx_strand_id
1 'polypeptide(L)'
;MMPASSLTLTAEMHELVFQHLFPGDELEAAAVLVCARAPGPRLRLLVREVVLVPHEECQRERNLLSWPGKSIEDAIDLAEQENLSIILLHSHPGGFFGFSEYDNSSDRITIPCLFAACGSLHGSAIMVPDGSMLGRVYTSDMKCQQLELVTVPGQDLQWWWSDRKFLNRPMAFSAETRTELGRLTACVFGVSGTGSVVAEQVARLGFGKIVLIDFDEVEEKNLNRILNSTTDDAHVGRLKVSVFDRAITSFRGEGVAIPVNASILDRQAVVTASQADVLFSCVDTHDARQMADLISSAFLIPLFDVGVTIPTRTTPKGGVAIAEVCARVDYVRPGGPTLGDRGVYTQASLRAEQLRRVAPNEYQNELNQGYIKGAADEAPSVITLNMRAAADLVMEFLARAYPFRHDSNLYYSRRFLSIAAREEEFFPETDFTVSVNDVLARGAQEPLLNLPRLRP
;
A
#
# COMPACT_ATOMS: atom_id res chain seq x y z
N MET A 1 -14.59 9.39 -9.11
CA MET A 1 -13.94 10.45 -8.30
C MET A 1 -13.20 9.71 -7.21
N MET A 2 -11.91 10.03 -6.96
CA MET A 2 -11.16 9.41 -5.86
C MET A 2 -11.86 9.69 -4.54
N PRO A 3 -11.83 8.75 -3.56
CA PRO A 3 -12.34 9.08 -2.24
C PRO A 3 -11.56 10.25 -1.65
N ALA A 4 -12.27 11.30 -1.27
CA ALA A 4 -11.65 12.51 -0.71
C ALA A 4 -11.05 12.24 0.68
N SER A 5 -11.57 11.23 1.39
CA SER A 5 -11.15 10.90 2.75
C SER A 5 -11.24 9.38 3.03
N SER A 6 -10.29 8.89 3.84
CA SER A 6 -10.28 7.48 4.26
C SER A 6 -9.73 7.28 5.66
N LEU A 7 -10.09 6.14 6.27
CA LEU A 7 -9.50 5.57 7.49
C LEU A 7 -8.92 4.21 7.12
N THR A 8 -7.67 3.96 7.52
CA THR A 8 -6.98 2.69 7.24
C THR A 8 -6.48 2.07 8.54
N LEU A 9 -6.76 0.77 8.72
CA LEU A 9 -6.25 -0.07 9.81
C LEU A 9 -5.38 -1.18 9.22
N THR A 10 -4.41 -1.69 10.00
CA THR A 10 -3.82 -2.99 9.67
C THR A 10 -4.82 -4.12 9.94
N ALA A 11 -4.59 -5.30 9.35
CA ALA A 11 -5.45 -6.46 9.57
C ALA A 11 -5.46 -6.89 11.04
N GLU A 12 -4.30 -6.82 11.72
CA GLU A 12 -4.17 -7.17 13.14
C GLU A 12 -4.95 -6.22 14.03
N MET A 13 -4.90 -4.90 13.75
CA MET A 13 -5.66 -3.92 14.52
C MET A 13 -7.17 -4.09 14.31
N HIS A 14 -7.58 -4.36 13.08
CA HIS A 14 -8.98 -4.62 12.78
C HIS A 14 -9.49 -5.87 13.51
N GLU A 15 -8.74 -6.96 13.48
CA GLU A 15 -9.07 -8.20 14.17
C GLU A 15 -9.12 -8.01 15.71
N LEU A 16 -8.12 -7.32 16.28
CA LEU A 16 -8.06 -6.98 17.70
C LEU A 16 -9.33 -6.22 18.14
N VAL A 17 -9.68 -5.19 17.38
CA VAL A 17 -10.86 -4.37 17.65
C VAL A 17 -12.14 -5.18 17.46
N PHE A 18 -12.23 -5.99 16.41
CA PHE A 18 -13.39 -6.83 16.14
C PHE A 18 -13.67 -7.81 17.28
N GLN A 19 -12.65 -8.53 17.74
CA GLN A 19 -12.79 -9.48 18.87
C GLN A 19 -13.21 -8.79 20.17
N HIS A 20 -12.71 -7.57 20.43
CA HIS A 20 -13.08 -6.78 21.59
C HIS A 20 -14.52 -6.24 21.50
N LEU A 21 -14.92 -5.74 20.33
CA LEU A 21 -16.23 -5.12 20.12
C LEU A 21 -17.38 -6.14 20.05
N PHE A 22 -17.07 -7.39 19.68
CA PHE A 22 -18.07 -8.47 19.51
C PHE A 22 -17.68 -9.74 20.29
N PRO A 23 -17.68 -9.68 21.66
CA PRO A 23 -17.35 -10.84 22.49
C PRO A 23 -18.45 -11.92 22.51
N GLY A 24 -19.57 -11.72 21.83
CA GLY A 24 -20.68 -12.66 21.73
C GLY A 24 -21.82 -12.43 22.72
N ASP A 25 -21.84 -11.31 23.45
CA ASP A 25 -22.86 -10.94 24.43
C ASP A 25 -23.96 -10.03 23.87
N GLU A 26 -23.90 -9.65 22.60
CA GLU A 26 -24.81 -8.74 21.90
C GLU A 26 -24.92 -7.34 22.52
N LEU A 27 -23.93 -6.92 23.32
CA LEU A 27 -23.88 -5.60 23.93
C LEU A 27 -22.90 -4.71 23.18
N GLU A 28 -23.15 -3.39 23.16
CA GLU A 28 -22.21 -2.42 22.60
C GLU A 28 -20.91 -2.38 23.41
N ALA A 29 -19.81 -2.17 22.72
CA ALA A 29 -18.48 -1.99 23.29
C ALA A 29 -17.73 -0.87 22.56
N ALA A 30 -16.66 -0.34 23.16
CA ALA A 30 -15.90 0.77 22.62
C ALA A 30 -14.40 0.49 22.54
N ALA A 31 -13.76 1.23 21.63
CA ALA A 31 -12.32 1.39 21.55
C ALA A 31 -11.98 2.82 21.09
N VAL A 32 -10.76 3.26 21.30
CA VAL A 32 -10.26 4.54 20.79
C VAL A 32 -9.14 4.28 19.79
N LEU A 33 -9.25 4.83 18.60
CA LEU A 33 -8.24 4.73 17.56
C LEU A 33 -7.42 6.02 17.55
N VAL A 34 -6.11 5.91 17.70
CA VAL A 34 -5.16 7.02 17.59
C VAL A 34 -4.56 6.97 16.20
N CYS A 35 -4.76 8.04 15.41
CA CYS A 35 -4.50 8.05 13.99
C CYS A 35 -3.47 9.09 13.59
N ALA A 36 -2.45 8.69 12.83
CA ALA A 36 -1.62 9.59 12.06
C ALA A 36 -2.34 10.01 10.76
N ARG A 37 -1.85 11.06 10.11
CA ARG A 37 -2.35 11.53 8.81
C ARG A 37 -1.27 11.33 7.75
N ALA A 38 -1.66 10.83 6.57
CA ALA A 38 -0.75 10.81 5.42
C ALA A 38 -0.50 12.25 4.91
N PRO A 39 0.68 12.54 4.33
CA PRO A 39 0.94 13.84 3.70
C PRO A 39 0.13 13.99 2.41
N GLY A 40 -0.11 15.24 1.97
CA GLY A 40 -0.79 15.54 0.72
C GLY A 40 -2.24 15.98 0.89
N PRO A 41 -2.94 16.23 -0.22
CA PRO A 41 -4.25 16.89 -0.21
C PRO A 41 -5.42 16.00 0.21
N ARG A 42 -5.34 14.68 -0.03
CA ARG A 42 -6.37 13.71 0.37
C ARG A 42 -6.28 13.45 1.86
N LEU A 43 -7.39 13.54 2.57
CA LEU A 43 -7.44 13.18 3.99
C LEU A 43 -7.35 11.66 4.13
N ARG A 44 -6.20 11.14 4.54
CA ARG A 44 -6.00 9.73 4.87
C ARG A 44 -5.58 9.63 6.33
N LEU A 45 -6.44 9.04 7.15
CA LEU A 45 -6.15 8.69 8.54
C LEU A 45 -5.64 7.26 8.60
N LEU A 46 -4.55 7.06 9.33
CA LEU A 46 -3.82 5.80 9.45
C LEU A 46 -3.83 5.42 10.93
N VAL A 47 -4.53 4.37 11.29
CA VAL A 47 -4.58 3.92 12.69
C VAL A 47 -3.19 3.43 13.09
N ARG A 48 -2.64 4.04 14.13
CA ARG A 48 -1.31 3.76 14.66
C ARG A 48 -1.38 2.98 15.97
N GLU A 49 -2.34 3.35 16.83
CA GLU A 49 -2.55 2.72 18.13
C GLU A 49 -4.05 2.49 18.37
N VAL A 50 -4.35 1.48 19.16
CA VAL A 50 -5.71 1.14 19.59
C VAL A 50 -5.72 1.06 21.11
N VAL A 51 -6.60 1.84 21.74
CA VAL A 51 -6.90 1.77 23.17
C VAL A 51 -8.24 1.08 23.33
N LEU A 52 -8.26 -0.14 23.87
CA LEU A 52 -9.47 -0.87 24.14
C LEU A 52 -10.11 -0.34 25.44
N VAL A 53 -11.43 -0.11 25.43
CA VAL A 53 -12.16 0.31 26.62
C VAL A 53 -12.60 -0.92 27.40
N PRO A 54 -12.15 -1.13 28.67
CA PRO A 54 -12.50 -2.31 29.45
C PRO A 54 -14.03 -2.45 29.61
N HIS A 55 -14.58 -3.62 29.32
CA HIS A 55 -16.03 -3.87 29.39
C HIS A 55 -16.61 -3.65 30.79
N GLU A 56 -15.83 -3.98 31.83
CA GLU A 56 -16.21 -3.84 33.24
C GLU A 56 -16.33 -2.38 33.69
N GLU A 57 -15.72 -1.45 32.98
CA GLU A 57 -15.80 -0.03 33.25
C GLU A 57 -16.97 0.65 32.52
N CYS A 58 -17.68 -0.09 31.66
CA CYS A 58 -18.76 0.43 30.82
C CYS A 58 -20.15 0.08 31.35
N GLN A 59 -21.11 0.99 31.15
CA GLN A 59 -22.52 0.64 31.12
C GLN A 59 -22.87 0.21 29.71
N ARG A 60 -23.11 -1.08 29.50
CA ARG A 60 -23.30 -1.70 28.19
C ARG A 60 -24.72 -2.23 28.05
N GLU A 61 -25.41 -1.83 27.02
CA GLU A 61 -26.70 -2.37 26.59
C GLU A 61 -26.61 -2.67 25.07
N ARG A 62 -27.67 -3.22 24.51
CA ARG A 62 -27.71 -3.54 23.07
C ARG A 62 -27.66 -2.31 22.16
N ASN A 63 -28.17 -1.16 22.64
CA ASN A 63 -28.29 0.08 21.88
C ASN A 63 -27.85 1.30 22.72
N LEU A 64 -27.10 1.10 23.77
CA LEU A 64 -26.63 2.15 24.66
C LEU A 64 -25.29 1.77 25.24
N LEU A 65 -24.35 2.67 25.11
CA LEU A 65 -23.00 2.54 25.66
C LEU A 65 -22.59 3.83 26.36
N SER A 66 -22.21 3.70 27.64
CA SER A 66 -21.55 4.76 28.38
C SER A 66 -20.26 4.22 28.98
N TRP A 67 -19.16 4.95 28.84
CA TRP A 67 -17.85 4.56 29.28
C TRP A 67 -17.07 5.71 29.88
N PRO A 68 -16.09 5.47 30.79
CA PRO A 68 -15.37 6.50 31.51
C PRO A 68 -14.37 7.23 30.58
N GLY A 69 -14.03 8.46 30.94
CA GLY A 69 -13.08 9.28 30.20
C GLY A 69 -11.63 8.76 30.20
N LYS A 70 -11.27 7.83 31.09
CA LYS A 70 -9.88 7.36 31.24
C LYS A 70 -9.25 6.84 29.94
N SER A 71 -9.96 6.00 29.19
CA SER A 71 -9.43 5.49 27.91
C SER A 71 -9.28 6.59 26.85
N ILE A 72 -10.05 7.68 26.98
CA ILE A 72 -9.87 8.88 26.15
C ILE A 72 -8.63 9.65 26.60
N GLU A 73 -8.39 9.79 27.91
CA GLU A 73 -7.20 10.41 28.48
C GLU A 73 -5.94 9.66 28.05
N ASP A 74 -5.94 8.31 28.17
CA ASP A 74 -4.84 7.46 27.70
C ASP A 74 -4.55 7.67 26.17
N ALA A 75 -5.60 7.82 25.37
CA ALA A 75 -5.45 8.11 23.94
C ALA A 75 -4.96 9.54 23.68
N ILE A 76 -5.35 10.52 24.50
CA ILE A 76 -4.85 11.90 24.42
C ILE A 76 -3.35 11.93 24.72
N ASP A 77 -2.87 11.22 25.76
CA ASP A 77 -1.46 11.13 26.11
C ASP A 77 -0.61 10.59 24.95
N LEU A 78 -1.13 9.62 24.20
CA LEU A 78 -0.49 9.09 22.99
C LEU A 78 -0.54 10.09 21.82
N ALA A 79 -1.62 10.85 21.69
CA ALA A 79 -1.86 11.73 20.55
C ALA A 79 -1.16 13.09 20.66
N GLU A 80 -1.00 13.64 21.88
CA GLU A 80 -0.54 15.01 22.11
C GLU A 80 0.87 15.25 21.56
N GLN A 81 1.79 14.33 21.82
CA GLN A 81 3.21 14.49 21.45
C GLN A 81 3.43 14.61 19.93
N GLU A 82 2.57 14.00 19.12
CA GLU A 82 2.72 13.92 17.67
C GLU A 82 1.56 14.57 16.90
N ASN A 83 0.68 15.29 17.60
CA ASN A 83 -0.50 15.94 17.02
C ASN A 83 -1.38 14.98 16.19
N LEU A 84 -1.66 13.80 16.76
CA LEU A 84 -2.46 12.75 16.12
C LEU A 84 -3.96 13.05 16.23
N SER A 85 -4.75 12.35 15.44
CA SER A 85 -6.22 12.41 15.47
C SER A 85 -6.76 11.27 16.32
N ILE A 86 -7.85 11.51 17.07
CA ILE A 86 -8.55 10.53 17.87
C ILE A 86 -9.89 10.22 17.23
N ILE A 87 -10.19 8.92 17.03
CA ILE A 87 -11.45 8.43 16.51
C ILE A 87 -12.09 7.52 17.59
N LEU A 88 -13.24 7.93 18.11
CA LEU A 88 -14.00 7.16 19.07
C LEU A 88 -14.78 6.08 18.34
N LEU A 89 -14.45 4.81 18.60
CA LEU A 89 -15.05 3.67 17.92
C LEU A 89 -15.99 2.93 18.87
N HIS A 90 -17.19 2.54 18.39
CA HIS A 90 -18.09 1.65 19.11
C HIS A 90 -18.74 0.64 18.17
N SER A 91 -19.29 -0.44 18.75
CA SER A 91 -20.00 -1.46 17.99
C SER A 91 -21.48 -1.17 17.87
N HIS A 92 -22.08 -1.63 16.77
CA HIS A 92 -23.52 -1.74 16.58
C HIS A 92 -23.92 -3.21 16.44
N PRO A 93 -24.14 -3.96 17.56
CA PRO A 93 -24.44 -5.40 17.51
C PRO A 93 -25.70 -5.75 16.71
N GLY A 94 -26.63 -4.81 16.58
CA GLY A 94 -27.81 -4.94 15.74
C GLY A 94 -27.58 -4.81 14.23
N GLY A 95 -26.35 -4.56 13.79
CA GLY A 95 -25.98 -4.47 12.36
C GLY A 95 -26.40 -3.14 11.68
N PHE A 96 -26.80 -2.13 12.44
CA PHE A 96 -27.13 -0.83 11.86
C PHE A 96 -25.86 -0.11 11.39
N PHE A 97 -25.65 -0.09 10.08
CA PHE A 97 -24.52 0.57 9.44
C PHE A 97 -24.81 2.06 9.20
N GLY A 98 -24.79 2.84 10.26
CA GLY A 98 -25.05 4.28 10.25
C GLY A 98 -24.92 4.84 11.67
N PHE A 99 -24.82 6.16 11.79
CA PHE A 99 -24.81 6.84 13.09
C PHE A 99 -26.24 7.16 13.54
N SER A 100 -26.56 6.83 14.79
CA SER A 100 -27.85 7.13 15.43
C SER A 100 -27.91 8.57 15.92
N GLU A 101 -29.10 9.03 16.36
CA GLU A 101 -29.24 10.35 17.03
C GLU A 101 -28.54 10.36 18.38
N TYR A 102 -28.40 9.22 19.03
CA TYR A 102 -27.63 9.08 20.26
C TYR A 102 -26.15 9.34 19.99
N ASP A 103 -25.58 8.72 18.94
CA ASP A 103 -24.19 8.94 18.53
C ASP A 103 -23.95 10.41 18.16
N ASN A 104 -24.89 11.03 17.45
CA ASN A 104 -24.83 12.46 17.12
C ASN A 104 -24.79 13.34 18.36
N SER A 105 -25.54 12.97 19.40
CA SER A 105 -25.61 13.70 20.66
C SER A 105 -24.34 13.51 21.50
N SER A 106 -23.83 12.29 21.55
CA SER A 106 -22.57 11.94 22.21
C SER A 106 -21.38 12.69 21.59
N ASP A 107 -21.27 12.70 20.26
CA ASP A 107 -20.19 13.41 19.57
C ASP A 107 -20.19 14.92 19.84
N ARG A 108 -21.37 15.55 19.91
CA ARG A 108 -21.49 16.98 20.24
C ARG A 108 -20.94 17.34 21.62
N ILE A 109 -20.92 16.39 22.54
CA ILE A 109 -20.41 16.57 23.90
C ILE A 109 -18.92 16.21 23.97
N THR A 110 -18.54 15.07 23.41
CA THR A 110 -17.23 14.47 23.62
C THR A 110 -16.16 15.03 22.68
N ILE A 111 -16.48 15.21 21.37
CA ILE A 111 -15.50 15.67 20.38
C ILE A 111 -14.90 17.05 20.70
N PRO A 112 -15.67 18.05 21.19
CA PRO A 112 -15.10 19.34 21.60
C PRO A 112 -14.04 19.22 22.70
N CYS A 113 -14.17 18.23 23.59
CA CYS A 113 -13.19 17.99 24.66
C CYS A 113 -11.84 17.55 24.10
N LEU A 114 -11.82 16.77 23.01
CA LEU A 114 -10.61 16.32 22.34
C LEU A 114 -9.83 17.52 21.75
N PHE A 115 -10.53 18.47 21.13
CA PHE A 115 -9.90 19.68 20.59
C PHE A 115 -9.29 20.60 21.66
N ALA A 116 -9.78 20.52 22.89
CA ALA A 116 -9.18 21.27 23.98
C ALA A 116 -7.83 20.67 24.44
N ALA A 117 -7.62 19.38 24.19
CA ALA A 117 -6.42 18.65 24.59
C ALA A 117 -5.39 18.58 23.47
N CYS A 118 -5.77 18.17 22.27
CA CYS A 118 -4.83 17.94 21.18
C CYS A 118 -5.50 17.99 19.80
N GLY A 119 -4.66 18.03 18.77
CA GLY A 119 -5.07 17.79 17.39
C GLY A 119 -5.90 18.90 16.74
N SER A 120 -6.16 18.72 15.46
CA SER A 120 -6.98 19.63 14.64
C SER A 120 -8.14 18.91 13.94
N LEU A 121 -8.22 17.60 14.07
CA LEU A 121 -9.23 16.74 13.46
C LEU A 121 -9.46 15.52 14.34
N HIS A 122 -10.69 15.31 14.80
CA HIS A 122 -11.10 14.15 15.57
C HIS A 122 -12.41 13.59 15.02
N GLY A 123 -12.84 12.42 15.46
CA GLY A 123 -14.05 11.85 14.92
C GLY A 123 -14.60 10.68 15.69
N SER A 124 -15.57 10.04 15.08
CA SER A 124 -16.18 8.80 15.56
C SER A 124 -16.29 7.78 14.44
N ALA A 125 -16.35 6.50 14.83
CA ALA A 125 -16.54 5.38 13.92
C ALA A 125 -17.46 4.35 14.56
N ILE A 126 -18.08 3.54 13.70
CA ILE A 126 -18.86 2.38 14.11
C ILE A 126 -18.31 1.14 13.42
N MET A 127 -18.49 -0.02 14.07
CA MET A 127 -18.28 -1.34 13.50
C MET A 127 -19.54 -2.18 13.66
N VAL A 128 -19.87 -2.99 12.65
CA VAL A 128 -21.02 -3.91 12.67
C VAL A 128 -20.54 -5.37 12.69
N PRO A 129 -21.43 -6.37 12.98
CA PRO A 129 -21.02 -7.76 13.22
C PRO A 129 -20.28 -8.48 12.09
N ASP A 130 -20.35 -8.02 10.85
CA ASP A 130 -19.57 -8.55 9.74
C ASP A 130 -18.17 -7.91 9.61
N GLY A 131 -17.78 -7.07 10.57
CA GLY A 131 -16.51 -6.34 10.61
C GLY A 131 -16.49 -5.06 9.77
N SER A 132 -17.57 -4.73 9.06
CA SER A 132 -17.67 -3.50 8.29
C SER A 132 -17.64 -2.26 9.18
N MET A 133 -16.93 -1.23 8.72
CA MET A 133 -16.74 0.01 9.48
C MET A 133 -17.20 1.23 8.70
N LEU A 134 -17.69 2.23 9.44
CA LEU A 134 -18.04 3.55 8.94
C LEU A 134 -17.44 4.59 9.88
N GLY A 135 -16.89 5.68 9.32
CA GLY A 135 -16.28 6.74 10.10
C GLY A 135 -16.70 8.12 9.66
N ARG A 136 -16.57 9.08 10.57
CA ARG A 136 -16.75 10.52 10.32
C ARG A 136 -15.74 11.32 11.13
N VAL A 137 -15.44 12.50 10.66
CA VAL A 137 -14.51 13.44 11.31
C VAL A 137 -15.15 14.79 11.49
N TYR A 138 -14.64 15.53 12.46
CA TYR A 138 -15.04 16.88 12.81
C TYR A 138 -13.82 17.79 12.78
N THR A 139 -14.02 19.02 12.34
CA THR A 139 -13.10 20.13 12.53
C THR A 139 -13.39 20.83 13.85
N SER A 140 -12.49 21.69 14.31
CA SER A 140 -12.65 22.41 15.60
C SER A 140 -13.90 23.30 15.68
N ASP A 141 -14.46 23.72 14.55
CA ASP A 141 -15.75 24.40 14.46
C ASP A 141 -16.95 23.43 14.34
N MET A 142 -16.73 22.16 14.66
CA MET A 142 -17.72 21.09 14.67
C MET A 142 -18.40 20.83 13.33
N LYS A 143 -17.75 21.17 12.22
CA LYS A 143 -18.21 20.72 10.91
C LYS A 143 -17.91 19.22 10.74
N CYS A 144 -18.98 18.46 10.50
CA CYS A 144 -18.89 17.01 10.29
C CYS A 144 -18.64 16.69 8.82
N GLN A 145 -17.70 15.79 8.58
CA GLN A 145 -17.45 15.19 7.28
C GLN A 145 -17.44 13.66 7.43
N GLN A 146 -18.28 12.97 6.68
CA GLN A 146 -18.22 11.50 6.61
C GLN A 146 -16.96 11.08 5.85
N LEU A 147 -16.23 10.09 6.37
CA LEU A 147 -15.14 9.44 5.65
C LEU A 147 -15.73 8.59 4.53
N GLU A 148 -15.25 8.77 3.32
CA GLU A 148 -15.81 8.08 2.15
C GLU A 148 -15.46 6.59 2.11
N LEU A 149 -14.32 6.22 2.69
CA LEU A 149 -13.78 4.87 2.63
C LEU A 149 -13.13 4.48 3.96
N VAL A 150 -13.45 3.29 4.46
CA VAL A 150 -12.61 2.59 5.45
C VAL A 150 -11.95 1.41 4.76
N THR A 151 -10.67 1.16 5.00
CA THR A 151 -9.90 0.11 4.32
C THR A 151 -9.03 -0.68 5.29
N VAL A 152 -8.97 -2.00 5.06
CA VAL A 152 -8.08 -2.92 5.77
C VAL A 152 -7.30 -3.74 4.74
N PRO A 153 -6.00 -3.43 4.53
CA PRO A 153 -5.13 -4.21 3.67
C PRO A 153 -4.65 -5.48 4.40
N GLY A 154 -5.47 -6.51 4.40
CA GLY A 154 -5.21 -7.82 4.99
C GLY A 154 -4.76 -8.86 3.97
N GLN A 155 -4.99 -10.15 4.27
CA GLN A 155 -4.81 -11.22 3.29
C GLN A 155 -5.75 -11.03 2.10
N ASP A 156 -6.96 -10.56 2.36
CA ASP A 156 -7.86 -9.95 1.39
C ASP A 156 -7.88 -8.44 1.61
N LEU A 157 -8.01 -7.66 0.54
CA LEU A 157 -8.21 -6.22 0.63
C LEU A 157 -9.68 -5.94 0.95
N GLN A 158 -9.95 -5.19 2.00
CA GLN A 158 -11.32 -4.83 2.38
C GLN A 158 -11.54 -3.33 2.22
N TRP A 159 -12.66 -2.99 1.61
CA TRP A 159 -13.09 -1.61 1.33
C TRP A 159 -14.56 -1.44 1.71
N TRP A 160 -14.84 -0.55 2.67
CA TRP A 160 -16.20 -0.20 3.08
C TRP A 160 -16.50 1.24 2.71
N TRP A 161 -17.38 1.39 1.73
CA TRP A 161 -17.77 2.68 1.20
C TRP A 161 -18.94 3.27 1.99
N SER A 162 -18.85 4.55 2.36
CA SER A 162 -19.87 5.22 3.16
C SER A 162 -21.23 5.36 2.45
N ASP A 163 -21.23 5.41 1.12
CA ASP A 163 -22.45 5.49 0.31
C ASP A 163 -23.15 4.13 0.09
N ARG A 164 -22.61 3.05 0.70
CA ARG A 164 -23.15 1.69 0.63
C ARG A 164 -23.32 1.12 -0.78
N LYS A 165 -22.68 1.71 -1.78
CA LYS A 165 -22.83 1.28 -3.15
C LYS A 165 -22.35 -0.16 -3.38
N PHE A 166 -21.39 -0.62 -2.58
CA PHE A 166 -20.80 -1.96 -2.63
C PHE A 166 -20.93 -2.65 -1.26
N LEU A 167 -22.16 -2.79 -0.74
CA LEU A 167 -22.43 -3.54 0.50
C LEU A 167 -21.92 -4.98 0.42
N ASN A 168 -22.09 -5.59 -0.76
CA ASN A 168 -21.47 -6.86 -1.06
C ASN A 168 -20.26 -6.59 -1.98
N ARG A 169 -19.15 -7.25 -1.68
CA ARG A 169 -17.96 -7.18 -2.53
C ARG A 169 -18.33 -7.57 -3.98
N PRO A 170 -17.96 -6.78 -4.99
CA PRO A 170 -18.22 -7.14 -6.38
C PRO A 170 -17.60 -8.49 -6.75
N MET A 171 -18.28 -9.23 -7.63
CA MET A 171 -17.70 -10.42 -8.21
C MET A 171 -16.54 -10.04 -9.12
N ALA A 172 -15.40 -10.74 -8.99
CA ALA A 172 -14.23 -10.52 -9.85
C ALA A 172 -14.61 -10.47 -11.34
N PHE A 173 -13.95 -9.61 -12.10
CA PHE A 173 -14.14 -9.44 -13.55
C PHE A 173 -15.51 -8.91 -13.99
N SER A 174 -16.32 -8.42 -13.07
CA SER A 174 -17.64 -7.83 -13.38
C SER A 174 -17.55 -6.34 -13.75
N ALA A 175 -18.65 -5.78 -14.26
CA ALA A 175 -18.77 -4.34 -14.49
C ALA A 175 -18.72 -3.54 -13.17
N GLU A 176 -19.18 -4.13 -12.06
CA GLU A 176 -19.16 -3.55 -10.73
C GLU A 176 -17.73 -3.44 -10.22
N THR A 177 -16.87 -4.45 -10.43
CA THR A 177 -15.43 -4.40 -10.17
C THR A 177 -14.79 -3.18 -10.83
N ARG A 178 -15.09 -2.97 -12.12
CA ARG A 178 -14.58 -1.81 -12.86
C ARG A 178 -15.07 -0.49 -12.28
N THR A 179 -16.34 -0.46 -11.83
CA THR A 179 -16.93 0.73 -11.21
C THR A 179 -16.27 1.06 -9.88
N GLU A 180 -15.98 0.06 -9.06
CA GLU A 180 -15.29 0.23 -7.78
C GLU A 180 -13.82 0.66 -7.97
N LEU A 181 -13.07 -0.02 -8.87
CA LEU A 181 -11.71 0.37 -9.24
C LEU A 181 -11.64 1.81 -9.78
N GLY A 182 -12.69 2.27 -10.45
CA GLY A 182 -12.83 3.65 -10.91
C GLY A 182 -12.85 4.72 -9.79
N ARG A 183 -13.00 4.30 -8.55
CA ARG A 183 -12.91 5.14 -7.34
C ARG A 183 -11.54 5.10 -6.67
N LEU A 184 -10.65 4.19 -7.07
CA LEU A 184 -9.36 3.95 -6.44
C LEU A 184 -8.21 4.51 -7.27
N THR A 185 -7.09 4.72 -6.60
CA THR A 185 -5.82 5.19 -7.18
C THR A 185 -4.78 4.08 -7.07
N ALA A 186 -4.24 3.65 -8.22
CA ALA A 186 -3.04 2.82 -8.28
C ALA A 186 -1.79 3.68 -8.39
N CYS A 187 -0.67 3.25 -7.80
CA CYS A 187 0.64 3.85 -8.02
C CYS A 187 1.58 2.77 -8.56
N VAL A 188 2.28 3.06 -9.65
CA VAL A 188 3.25 2.17 -10.29
C VAL A 188 4.65 2.80 -10.16
N PHE A 189 5.55 2.12 -9.47
CA PHE A 189 6.96 2.47 -9.35
C PHE A 189 7.76 1.74 -10.43
N GLY A 190 8.47 2.51 -11.28
CA GLY A 190 9.20 2.01 -12.44
C GLY A 190 8.28 1.69 -13.62
N VAL A 191 8.35 2.48 -14.68
CA VAL A 191 7.50 2.37 -15.90
C VAL A 191 8.36 1.89 -17.09
N SER A 192 9.21 0.88 -16.82
CA SER A 192 10.06 0.24 -17.85
C SER A 192 9.42 -1.09 -18.33
N GLY A 193 10.22 -2.11 -18.63
CA GLY A 193 9.74 -3.36 -19.23
C GLY A 193 8.51 -3.97 -18.55
N THR A 194 8.60 -4.34 -17.26
CA THR A 194 7.48 -4.93 -16.51
C THR A 194 6.45 -3.87 -16.12
N GLY A 195 6.91 -2.70 -15.64
CA GLY A 195 6.01 -1.65 -15.18
C GLY A 195 5.16 -1.03 -16.28
N SER A 196 5.65 -1.00 -17.51
CA SER A 196 4.85 -0.56 -18.67
C SER A 196 3.63 -1.47 -18.90
N VAL A 197 3.81 -2.79 -18.72
CA VAL A 197 2.73 -3.77 -18.85
C VAL A 197 1.75 -3.65 -17.67
N VAL A 198 2.25 -3.46 -16.44
CA VAL A 198 1.41 -3.23 -15.26
C VAL A 198 0.57 -1.96 -15.42
N ALA A 199 1.19 -0.84 -15.85
CA ALA A 199 0.50 0.43 -16.08
C ALA A 199 -0.64 0.30 -17.12
N GLU A 200 -0.39 -0.43 -18.22
CA GLU A 200 -1.42 -0.73 -19.22
C GLU A 200 -2.57 -1.56 -18.63
N GLN A 201 -2.24 -2.62 -17.85
CA GLN A 201 -3.26 -3.51 -17.28
C GLN A 201 -4.12 -2.77 -16.24
N VAL A 202 -3.54 -2.04 -15.28
CA VAL A 202 -4.32 -1.31 -14.27
C VAL A 202 -5.17 -0.20 -14.89
N ALA A 203 -4.69 0.43 -15.99
CA ALA A 203 -5.49 1.38 -16.74
C ALA A 203 -6.72 0.73 -17.40
N ARG A 204 -6.54 -0.45 -18.00
CA ARG A 204 -7.65 -1.19 -18.64
C ARG A 204 -8.62 -1.81 -17.65
N LEU A 205 -8.14 -2.22 -16.46
CA LEU A 205 -9.00 -2.69 -15.37
C LEU A 205 -9.94 -1.60 -14.86
N GLY A 206 -9.59 -0.33 -15.03
CA GLY A 206 -10.51 0.75 -14.76
C GLY A 206 -10.17 1.64 -13.57
N PHE A 207 -8.97 1.55 -12.99
CA PHE A 207 -8.56 2.46 -11.91
C PHE A 207 -8.85 3.92 -12.27
N GLY A 208 -9.36 4.68 -11.30
CA GLY A 208 -9.78 6.07 -11.51
C GLY A 208 -8.62 7.01 -11.72
N LYS A 209 -7.51 6.74 -11.02
CA LYS A 209 -6.23 7.45 -11.15
C LYS A 209 -5.07 6.45 -11.14
N ILE A 210 -4.02 6.78 -11.88
CA ILE A 210 -2.81 5.97 -11.98
C ILE A 210 -1.61 6.89 -11.87
N VAL A 211 -0.96 6.87 -10.73
CA VAL A 211 0.30 7.57 -10.50
C VAL A 211 1.42 6.75 -11.13
N LEU A 212 2.21 7.36 -11.98
CA LEU A 212 3.33 6.74 -12.68
C LEU A 212 4.62 7.41 -12.22
N ILE A 213 5.48 6.71 -11.49
CA ILE A 213 6.74 7.25 -10.94
C ILE A 213 7.91 6.60 -11.65
N ASP A 214 8.61 7.36 -12.45
CA ASP A 214 9.84 7.00 -13.16
C ASP A 214 10.53 8.28 -13.63
N PHE A 215 11.86 8.34 -13.56
CA PHE A 215 12.64 9.50 -13.99
C PHE A 215 13.41 9.28 -15.28
N ASP A 216 13.38 8.07 -15.82
CA ASP A 216 14.15 7.72 -17.01
C ASP A 216 13.47 8.17 -18.30
N GLU A 217 14.32 8.33 -19.30
CA GLU A 217 13.94 8.54 -20.70
C GLU A 217 13.88 7.20 -21.46
N VAL A 218 13.17 7.21 -22.58
CA VAL A 218 13.14 6.07 -23.51
C VAL A 218 14.44 6.09 -24.34
N GLU A 219 15.14 4.96 -24.37
CA GLU A 219 16.31 4.72 -25.19
C GLU A 219 16.01 3.66 -26.26
N GLU A 220 16.79 3.60 -27.36
CA GLU A 220 16.60 2.59 -28.41
C GLU A 220 16.63 1.15 -27.88
N LYS A 221 17.53 0.85 -26.92
CA LYS A 221 17.61 -0.46 -26.26
C LYS A 221 16.35 -0.84 -25.48
N ASN A 222 15.47 0.12 -25.22
CA ASN A 222 14.23 -0.09 -24.46
C ASN A 222 13.05 -0.48 -25.36
N LEU A 223 13.11 -0.19 -26.67
CA LEU A 223 12.00 -0.42 -27.62
C LEU A 223 11.56 -1.88 -27.72
N ASN A 224 12.44 -2.81 -27.34
CA ASN A 224 12.17 -4.25 -27.34
C ASN A 224 11.23 -4.71 -26.19
N ARG A 225 10.94 -3.83 -25.20
CA ARG A 225 10.22 -4.23 -24.00
C ARG A 225 9.29 -3.19 -23.38
N ILE A 226 9.44 -1.90 -23.69
CA ILE A 226 8.54 -0.86 -23.16
C ILE A 226 7.35 -0.71 -24.12
N LEU A 227 6.14 -0.99 -23.61
CA LEU A 227 4.92 -0.83 -24.39
C LEU A 227 4.71 0.63 -24.78
N ASN A 228 4.06 0.84 -25.93
CA ASN A 228 3.65 2.15 -26.44
C ASN A 228 4.81 3.13 -26.73
N SER A 229 6.08 2.71 -26.59
CA SER A 229 7.23 3.50 -27.01
C SER A 229 7.49 3.37 -28.51
N THR A 230 7.99 4.45 -29.11
CA THR A 230 8.31 4.54 -30.55
C THR A 230 9.76 4.92 -30.75
N THR A 231 10.28 4.75 -31.98
CA THR A 231 11.61 5.24 -32.35
C THR A 231 11.74 6.74 -32.17
N ASP A 232 10.68 7.51 -32.45
CA ASP A 232 10.67 8.96 -32.24
C ASP A 232 10.80 9.30 -30.73
N ASP A 233 10.14 8.53 -29.85
CA ASP A 233 10.29 8.73 -28.41
C ASP A 233 11.73 8.49 -27.94
N ALA A 234 12.40 7.47 -28.50
CA ALA A 234 13.82 7.20 -28.19
C ALA A 234 14.76 8.27 -28.75
N HIS A 235 14.51 8.76 -29.96
CA HIS A 235 15.33 9.80 -30.58
C HIS A 235 15.27 11.14 -29.84
N VAL A 236 14.10 11.50 -29.27
CA VAL A 236 13.94 12.77 -28.53
C VAL A 236 14.19 12.63 -27.03
N GLY A 237 14.52 11.43 -26.52
CA GLY A 237 14.69 11.18 -25.09
C GLY A 237 13.41 11.46 -24.30
N ARG A 238 12.25 10.97 -24.78
CA ARG A 238 10.98 11.21 -24.09
C ARG A 238 10.92 10.46 -22.76
N LEU A 239 10.47 11.14 -21.70
CA LEU A 239 10.28 10.50 -20.40
C LEU A 239 9.32 9.31 -20.50
N LYS A 240 9.66 8.18 -19.88
CA LYS A 240 8.82 6.97 -19.86
C LYS A 240 7.42 7.25 -19.34
N VAL A 241 7.30 8.03 -18.25
CA VAL A 241 6.00 8.43 -17.69
C VAL A 241 5.15 9.25 -18.66
N SER A 242 5.76 10.07 -19.54
CA SER A 242 5.06 10.86 -20.55
C SER A 242 4.56 9.99 -21.71
N VAL A 243 5.27 8.93 -22.06
CA VAL A 243 4.81 7.94 -23.06
C VAL A 243 3.53 7.28 -22.58
N PHE A 244 3.50 6.87 -21.30
CA PHE A 244 2.32 6.21 -20.71
C PHE A 244 1.18 7.17 -20.41
N ASP A 245 1.42 8.41 -20.04
CA ASP A 245 0.38 9.44 -19.96
C ASP A 245 -0.33 9.59 -21.30
N ARG A 246 0.41 9.76 -22.41
CA ARG A 246 -0.12 9.82 -23.76
C ARG A 246 -0.92 8.55 -24.12
N ALA A 247 -0.38 7.37 -23.82
CA ALA A 247 -1.01 6.10 -24.14
C ALA A 247 -2.33 5.92 -23.36
N ILE A 248 -2.33 6.12 -22.05
CA ILE A 248 -3.53 5.97 -21.19
C ILE A 248 -4.59 7.02 -21.59
N THR A 249 -4.18 8.26 -21.83
CA THR A 249 -5.08 9.33 -22.28
C THR A 249 -5.83 8.93 -23.56
N SER A 250 -5.19 8.22 -24.48
CA SER A 250 -5.80 7.81 -25.76
C SER A 250 -7.01 6.89 -25.61
N PHE A 251 -7.12 6.10 -24.53
CA PHE A 251 -8.23 5.15 -24.32
C PHE A 251 -9.00 5.32 -23.00
N ARG A 252 -8.49 6.14 -22.05
CA ARG A 252 -9.18 6.44 -20.79
C ARG A 252 -9.60 7.90 -20.64
N GLY A 253 -9.05 8.79 -21.47
CA GLY A 253 -9.23 10.24 -21.36
C GLY A 253 -8.20 10.92 -20.47
N GLU A 254 -8.21 12.25 -20.50
CA GLU A 254 -7.27 13.09 -19.77
C GLU A 254 -7.40 12.96 -18.25
N GLY A 255 -6.28 13.12 -17.55
CA GLY A 255 -6.21 13.20 -16.10
C GLY A 255 -6.44 11.88 -15.37
N VAL A 256 -6.45 10.72 -16.04
CA VAL A 256 -6.40 9.39 -15.41
C VAL A 256 -4.97 9.06 -15.03
N ALA A 257 -4.02 9.20 -15.94
CA ALA A 257 -2.60 9.10 -15.61
C ALA A 257 -2.12 10.37 -14.87
N ILE A 258 -1.22 10.18 -13.92
CA ILE A 258 -0.53 11.24 -13.17
C ILE A 258 0.97 10.95 -13.30
N PRO A 259 1.63 11.49 -14.34
CA PRO A 259 3.05 11.28 -14.55
C PRO A 259 3.88 12.05 -13.53
N VAL A 260 4.81 11.39 -12.87
CA VAL A 260 5.74 11.94 -11.89
C VAL A 260 7.16 11.65 -12.35
N ASN A 261 7.81 12.66 -12.90
CA ASN A 261 9.22 12.60 -13.28
C ASN A 261 10.09 12.79 -12.03
N ALA A 262 10.26 11.75 -11.25
CA ALA A 262 11.06 11.75 -10.03
C ALA A 262 11.49 10.33 -9.67
N SER A 263 12.59 10.21 -8.94
CA SER A 263 12.97 8.95 -8.31
C SER A 263 11.99 8.63 -7.16
N ILE A 264 11.68 7.35 -6.95
CA ILE A 264 10.96 6.89 -5.74
C ILE A 264 11.68 7.32 -4.45
N LEU A 265 12.98 7.62 -4.53
CA LEU A 265 13.79 8.09 -3.40
C LEU A 265 13.55 9.58 -3.07
N ASP A 266 12.84 10.31 -3.91
CA ASP A 266 12.59 11.74 -3.76
C ASP A 266 11.32 12.01 -2.96
N ARG A 267 11.33 13.07 -2.17
CA ARG A 267 10.18 13.48 -1.34
C ARG A 267 8.90 13.66 -2.16
N GLN A 268 8.99 14.26 -3.35
CA GLN A 268 7.83 14.47 -4.23
C GLN A 268 7.15 13.13 -4.58
N ALA A 269 7.94 12.12 -4.95
CA ALA A 269 7.44 10.79 -5.28
C ALA A 269 6.78 10.13 -4.06
N VAL A 270 7.41 10.20 -2.88
CA VAL A 270 6.87 9.68 -1.63
C VAL A 270 5.53 10.30 -1.26
N VAL A 271 5.42 11.65 -1.32
CA VAL A 271 4.18 12.37 -1.03
C VAL A 271 3.09 12.02 -2.04
N THR A 272 3.44 11.90 -3.32
CA THR A 272 2.44 11.53 -4.34
C THR A 272 1.98 10.08 -4.16
N ALA A 273 2.90 9.15 -3.90
CA ALA A 273 2.59 7.73 -3.65
C ALA A 273 1.73 7.54 -2.40
N SER A 274 1.91 8.38 -1.36
CA SER A 274 1.09 8.31 -0.13
C SER A 274 -0.41 8.52 -0.36
N GLN A 275 -0.80 9.03 -1.53
CA GLN A 275 -2.19 9.28 -1.90
C GLN A 275 -2.85 8.09 -2.61
N ALA A 276 -2.09 7.02 -2.90
CA ALA A 276 -2.59 5.83 -3.56
C ALA A 276 -3.36 4.90 -2.59
N ASP A 277 -4.17 4.03 -3.17
CA ASP A 277 -4.88 2.95 -2.48
C ASP A 277 -4.16 1.60 -2.65
N VAL A 278 -3.35 1.46 -3.71
CA VAL A 278 -2.57 0.25 -4.03
C VAL A 278 -1.24 0.66 -4.66
N LEU A 279 -0.15 -0.02 -4.29
CA LEU A 279 1.19 0.16 -4.84
C LEU A 279 1.59 -1.06 -5.67
N PHE A 280 2.13 -0.81 -6.86
CA PHE A 280 2.76 -1.79 -7.74
C PHE A 280 4.24 -1.41 -7.91
N SER A 281 5.15 -2.26 -7.43
CA SER A 281 6.59 -2.06 -7.54
C SER A 281 7.15 -2.91 -8.67
N CYS A 282 7.67 -2.24 -9.69
CA CYS A 282 8.31 -2.82 -10.87
C CYS A 282 9.75 -2.31 -11.03
N VAL A 283 10.35 -1.90 -9.92
CA VAL A 283 11.71 -1.36 -9.86
C VAL A 283 12.76 -2.47 -9.91
N ASP A 284 13.95 -2.15 -10.36
CA ASP A 284 15.06 -3.09 -10.54
C ASP A 284 16.18 -2.96 -9.49
N THR A 285 16.14 -1.89 -8.66
CA THR A 285 17.15 -1.64 -7.63
C THR A 285 16.68 -2.03 -6.23
N HIS A 286 17.61 -2.38 -5.35
CA HIS A 286 17.31 -2.76 -3.97
C HIS A 286 16.88 -1.56 -3.11
N ASP A 287 17.50 -0.39 -3.32
CA ASP A 287 17.14 0.83 -2.59
C ASP A 287 15.74 1.33 -2.96
N ALA A 288 15.31 1.16 -4.22
CA ALA A 288 13.94 1.46 -4.63
C ALA A 288 12.91 0.48 -4.03
N ARG A 289 13.24 -0.81 -3.90
CA ARG A 289 12.39 -1.80 -3.22
C ARG A 289 12.28 -1.52 -1.72
N GLN A 290 13.39 -1.15 -1.08
CA GLN A 290 13.35 -0.71 0.32
C GLN A 290 12.43 0.51 0.49
N MET A 291 12.51 1.47 -0.43
CA MET A 291 11.64 2.65 -0.38
C MET A 291 10.17 2.27 -0.57
N ALA A 292 9.85 1.34 -1.46
CA ALA A 292 8.48 0.84 -1.64
C ALA A 292 7.94 0.18 -0.36
N ASP A 293 8.74 -0.61 0.35
CA ASP A 293 8.40 -1.18 1.67
C ASP A 293 8.11 -0.08 2.71
N LEU A 294 8.98 0.94 2.79
CA LEU A 294 8.80 2.04 3.73
C LEU A 294 7.53 2.85 3.44
N ILE A 295 7.23 3.12 2.17
CA ILE A 295 6.01 3.81 1.73
C ILE A 295 4.77 2.99 2.08
N SER A 296 4.78 1.68 1.78
CA SER A 296 3.71 0.75 2.12
C SER A 296 3.41 0.77 3.62
N SER A 297 4.43 0.61 4.44
CA SER A 297 4.31 0.55 5.89
C SER A 297 3.87 1.88 6.51
N ALA A 298 4.52 2.98 6.12
CA ALA A 298 4.26 4.29 6.71
C ALA A 298 2.86 4.83 6.39
N PHE A 299 2.32 4.47 5.24
CA PHE A 299 1.02 4.97 4.79
C PHE A 299 -0.07 3.89 4.72
N LEU A 300 0.21 2.70 5.26
CA LEU A 300 -0.70 1.56 5.30
C LEU A 300 -1.31 1.23 3.92
N ILE A 301 -0.46 1.16 2.88
CA ILE A 301 -0.89 0.87 1.51
C ILE A 301 -0.40 -0.53 1.11
N PRO A 302 -1.26 -1.44 0.62
CA PRO A 302 -0.84 -2.75 0.16
C PRO A 302 0.14 -2.63 -1.01
N LEU A 303 1.23 -3.41 -0.98
CA LEU A 303 2.30 -3.39 -1.98
C LEU A 303 2.34 -4.72 -2.72
N PHE A 304 2.35 -4.64 -4.04
CA PHE A 304 2.57 -5.74 -4.98
C PHE A 304 3.91 -5.51 -5.68
N ASP A 305 4.91 -6.37 -5.41
CA ASP A 305 6.25 -6.25 -5.99
C ASP A 305 6.52 -7.38 -6.98
N VAL A 306 7.17 -7.06 -8.08
CA VAL A 306 7.58 -8.03 -9.09
C VAL A 306 9.05 -7.90 -9.42
N GLY A 307 9.72 -9.05 -9.49
CA GLY A 307 11.09 -9.15 -9.97
C GLY A 307 11.20 -10.17 -11.09
N VAL A 308 11.94 -9.84 -12.14
CA VAL A 308 12.30 -10.76 -13.22
C VAL A 308 13.81 -10.84 -13.33
N THR A 309 14.34 -12.04 -13.59
CA THR A 309 15.78 -12.24 -13.75
C THR A 309 16.08 -13.35 -14.73
N ILE A 310 17.11 -13.16 -15.52
CA ILE A 310 17.66 -14.15 -16.48
C ILE A 310 19.16 -14.28 -16.19
N PRO A 311 19.54 -14.97 -15.10
CA PRO A 311 20.95 -15.17 -14.78
C PRO A 311 21.66 -15.99 -15.84
N THR A 312 22.91 -15.65 -16.09
CA THR A 312 23.78 -16.36 -17.02
C THR A 312 24.88 -17.12 -16.27
N ARG A 313 25.45 -18.14 -16.92
CA ARG A 313 26.59 -18.90 -16.40
C ARG A 313 27.67 -19.06 -17.46
N THR A 314 28.91 -19.14 -17.06
CA THR A 314 30.01 -19.48 -17.94
C THR A 314 29.99 -20.99 -18.24
N THR A 315 30.05 -21.36 -19.50
CA THR A 315 30.14 -22.76 -19.90
C THR A 315 31.58 -23.28 -19.77
N PRO A 316 31.80 -24.62 -19.67
CA PRO A 316 33.15 -25.20 -19.63
C PRO A 316 34.05 -24.84 -20.83
N LYS A 317 33.45 -24.40 -21.95
CA LYS A 317 34.15 -23.97 -23.17
C LYS A 317 34.41 -22.45 -23.23
N GLY A 318 34.15 -21.71 -22.12
CA GLY A 318 34.36 -20.26 -22.04
C GLY A 318 33.24 -19.39 -22.65
N GLY A 319 32.14 -19.99 -23.13
CA GLY A 319 30.96 -19.26 -23.61
C GLY A 319 29.99 -18.90 -22.49
N VAL A 320 29.02 -18.03 -22.78
CA VAL A 320 27.93 -17.65 -21.87
C VAL A 320 26.66 -18.44 -22.24
N ALA A 321 25.97 -18.97 -21.24
CA ALA A 321 24.67 -19.62 -21.40
C ALA A 321 23.68 -19.12 -20.34
N ILE A 322 22.39 -19.15 -20.65
CA ILE A 322 21.32 -18.88 -19.68
C ILE A 322 21.38 -19.97 -18.60
N ALA A 323 21.43 -19.55 -17.34
CA ALA A 323 21.37 -20.45 -16.19
C ALA A 323 19.92 -20.71 -15.76
N GLU A 324 19.08 -19.64 -15.79
CA GLU A 324 17.69 -19.69 -15.34
C GLU A 324 16.89 -18.56 -16.01
N VAL A 325 15.56 -18.70 -16.03
CA VAL A 325 14.63 -17.66 -16.46
C VAL A 325 13.52 -17.62 -15.41
N CYS A 326 13.54 -16.64 -14.52
CA CYS A 326 12.64 -16.62 -13.37
C CYS A 326 11.92 -15.30 -13.19
N ALA A 327 10.76 -15.42 -12.55
CA ALA A 327 9.99 -14.29 -12.04
C ALA A 327 9.56 -14.54 -10.59
N ARG A 328 9.44 -13.49 -9.82
CA ARG A 328 8.94 -13.48 -8.45
C ARG A 328 7.85 -12.43 -8.33
N VAL A 329 6.76 -12.78 -7.69
CA VAL A 329 5.68 -11.87 -7.29
C VAL A 329 5.52 -11.95 -5.78
N ASP A 330 5.54 -10.80 -5.10
CA ASP A 330 5.27 -10.68 -3.68
C ASP A 330 4.06 -9.78 -3.43
N TYR A 331 3.21 -10.21 -2.53
CA TYR A 331 2.24 -9.36 -1.87
C TYR A 331 2.72 -9.02 -0.47
N VAL A 332 2.89 -7.74 -0.18
CA VAL A 332 3.28 -7.21 1.14
C VAL A 332 2.12 -6.39 1.69
N ARG A 333 1.55 -6.87 2.79
CA ARG A 333 0.55 -6.11 3.53
C ARG A 333 1.21 -5.27 4.62
N PRO A 334 0.72 -4.07 4.92
CA PRO A 334 1.19 -3.29 6.07
C PRO A 334 1.05 -4.06 7.38
N GLY A 335 2.13 -4.09 8.17
CA GLY A 335 2.21 -4.88 9.40
C GLY A 335 2.66 -6.33 9.23
N GLY A 336 2.68 -6.85 7.99
CA GLY A 336 3.24 -8.15 7.66
C GLY A 336 4.74 -8.11 7.33
N PRO A 337 5.33 -9.26 6.93
CA PRO A 337 6.74 -9.34 6.55
C PRO A 337 7.01 -8.54 5.28
N THR A 338 8.00 -7.64 5.36
CA THR A 338 8.44 -6.74 4.28
C THR A 338 9.22 -7.49 3.19
N LEU A 339 9.52 -6.84 2.08
CA LEU A 339 10.45 -7.40 1.07
C LEU A 339 11.84 -7.65 1.68
N GLY A 340 12.26 -6.81 2.65
CA GLY A 340 13.49 -7.01 3.41
C GLY A 340 13.44 -8.29 4.25
N ASP A 341 12.37 -8.53 5.00
CA ASP A 341 12.15 -9.75 5.79
C ASP A 341 12.15 -11.02 4.91
N ARG A 342 11.72 -10.88 3.67
CA ARG A 342 11.69 -11.93 2.66
C ARG A 342 13.00 -12.10 1.90
N GLY A 343 14.04 -11.34 2.25
CA GLY A 343 15.37 -11.41 1.62
C GLY A 343 15.42 -10.90 0.17
N VAL A 344 14.47 -10.08 -0.26
CA VAL A 344 14.48 -9.46 -1.60
C VAL A 344 15.58 -8.43 -1.70
N TYR A 345 15.86 -7.75 -0.60
CA TYR A 345 17.06 -6.94 -0.41
C TYR A 345 17.62 -7.20 0.99
N THR A 346 18.90 -6.90 1.17
CA THR A 346 19.62 -7.03 2.45
C THR A 346 20.46 -5.79 2.69
N GLN A 347 20.91 -5.57 3.93
CA GLN A 347 21.84 -4.47 4.23
C GLN A 347 23.12 -4.55 3.37
N ALA A 348 23.60 -5.77 3.09
CA ALA A 348 24.75 -5.98 2.23
C ALA A 348 24.47 -5.57 0.78
N SER A 349 23.30 -5.92 0.22
CA SER A 349 22.93 -5.54 -1.15
C SER A 349 22.69 -4.03 -1.29
N LEU A 350 22.06 -3.40 -0.29
CA LEU A 350 21.87 -1.94 -0.24
C LEU A 350 23.20 -1.19 -0.19
N ARG A 351 24.12 -1.67 0.68
CA ARG A 351 25.48 -1.12 0.75
C ARG A 351 26.23 -1.25 -0.60
N ALA A 352 26.13 -2.40 -1.24
CA ALA A 352 26.76 -2.64 -2.53
C ALA A 352 26.23 -1.69 -3.63
N GLU A 353 24.92 -1.48 -3.70
CA GLU A 353 24.32 -0.51 -4.63
C GLU A 353 24.76 0.93 -4.33
N GLN A 354 24.75 1.32 -3.05
CA GLN A 354 25.20 2.64 -2.64
C GLN A 354 26.67 2.85 -3.00
N LEU A 355 27.54 1.86 -2.73
CA LEU A 355 28.95 1.93 -3.07
C LEU A 355 29.17 2.04 -4.59
N ARG A 356 28.43 1.26 -5.39
CA ARG A 356 28.45 1.33 -6.86
C ARG A 356 28.10 2.73 -7.37
N ARG A 357 27.15 3.41 -6.74
CA ARG A 357 26.67 4.74 -7.13
C ARG A 357 27.62 5.85 -6.71
N VAL A 358 28.15 5.80 -5.47
CA VAL A 358 28.92 6.90 -4.86
C VAL A 358 30.44 6.76 -5.12
N ALA A 359 30.96 5.53 -5.11
CA ALA A 359 32.39 5.23 -5.22
C ALA A 359 32.63 4.01 -6.14
N PRO A 360 32.41 4.12 -7.46
CA PRO A 360 32.52 2.99 -8.41
C PRO A 360 33.85 2.26 -8.36
N ASN A 361 34.96 2.97 -8.14
CA ASN A 361 36.30 2.39 -8.05
C ASN A 361 36.46 1.50 -6.80
N GLU A 362 35.89 1.91 -5.65
CA GLU A 362 35.91 1.11 -4.42
C GLU A 362 35.01 -0.12 -4.58
N TYR A 363 33.85 0.03 -5.23
CA TYR A 363 32.97 -1.09 -5.58
C TYR A 363 33.71 -2.15 -6.39
N GLN A 364 34.46 -1.76 -7.44
CA GLN A 364 35.26 -2.69 -8.24
C GLN A 364 36.36 -3.37 -7.41
N ASN A 365 36.99 -2.65 -6.49
CA ASN A 365 38.01 -3.22 -5.62
C ASN A 365 37.39 -4.28 -4.67
N GLU A 366 36.25 -3.97 -4.02
CA GLU A 366 35.56 -4.92 -3.13
C GLU A 366 35.01 -6.14 -3.92
N LEU A 367 34.58 -5.93 -5.18
CA LEU A 367 34.16 -7.00 -6.08
C LEU A 367 35.33 -7.95 -6.40
N ASN A 368 36.49 -7.40 -6.78
CA ASN A 368 37.70 -8.16 -7.11
C ASN A 368 38.25 -8.93 -5.89
N GLN A 369 38.06 -8.39 -4.69
CA GLN A 369 38.45 -9.04 -3.41
C GLN A 369 37.42 -10.05 -2.92
N GLY A 370 36.24 -10.17 -3.57
CA GLY A 370 35.18 -11.12 -3.23
C GLY A 370 34.32 -10.71 -2.03
N TYR A 371 34.44 -9.46 -1.54
CA TYR A 371 33.61 -8.93 -0.46
C TYR A 371 32.17 -8.62 -0.92
N ILE A 372 31.99 -8.32 -2.19
CA ILE A 372 30.67 -8.08 -2.82
C ILE A 372 30.46 -9.11 -3.93
N LYS A 373 29.27 -9.69 -3.99
CA LYS A 373 28.85 -10.51 -5.13
C LYS A 373 28.39 -9.57 -6.24
N GLY A 374 29.06 -9.59 -7.39
CA GLY A 374 28.71 -8.76 -8.54
C GLY A 374 27.35 -9.13 -9.14
N ALA A 375 26.56 -8.13 -9.48
CA ALA A 375 25.48 -8.29 -10.44
C ALA A 375 26.05 -8.21 -11.85
N ALA A 376 25.49 -8.97 -12.80
CA ALA A 376 25.86 -8.84 -14.22
C ALA A 376 25.61 -7.39 -14.67
N ASP A 377 26.53 -6.83 -15.45
CA ASP A 377 26.47 -5.43 -15.91
C ASP A 377 25.22 -5.11 -16.74
N GLU A 378 24.65 -6.10 -17.43
CA GLU A 378 23.33 -6.04 -18.06
C GLU A 378 22.62 -7.38 -17.88
N ALA A 379 21.51 -7.39 -17.14
CA ALA A 379 20.64 -8.55 -17.11
C ALA A 379 19.79 -8.58 -18.39
N PRO A 380 19.76 -9.71 -19.13
CA PRO A 380 18.85 -9.86 -20.26
C PRO A 380 17.41 -9.55 -19.84
N SER A 381 16.72 -8.74 -20.63
CA SER A 381 15.30 -8.42 -20.39
C SER A 381 14.51 -8.65 -21.67
N VAL A 382 13.37 -9.33 -21.55
CA VAL A 382 12.56 -9.73 -22.68
C VAL A 382 11.08 -9.51 -22.38
N ILE A 383 10.35 -8.92 -23.33
CA ILE A 383 8.94 -8.54 -23.19
C ILE A 383 8.05 -9.71 -22.77
N THR A 384 8.30 -10.92 -23.26
CA THR A 384 7.46 -12.09 -22.96
C THR A 384 7.51 -12.50 -21.49
N LEU A 385 8.69 -12.44 -20.86
CA LEU A 385 8.83 -12.69 -19.42
C LEU A 385 8.20 -11.55 -18.61
N ASN A 386 8.44 -10.31 -19.03
CA ASN A 386 7.87 -9.13 -18.38
C ASN A 386 6.33 -9.14 -18.42
N MET A 387 5.73 -9.50 -19.56
CA MET A 387 4.27 -9.61 -19.71
C MET A 387 3.69 -10.70 -18.80
N ARG A 388 4.33 -11.86 -18.73
CA ARG A 388 3.88 -12.93 -17.85
C ARG A 388 3.94 -12.52 -16.38
N ALA A 389 5.07 -12.01 -15.93
CA ALA A 389 5.26 -11.56 -14.56
C ALA A 389 4.31 -10.41 -14.17
N ALA A 390 4.09 -9.45 -15.07
CA ALA A 390 3.14 -8.37 -14.86
C ALA A 390 1.69 -8.86 -14.77
N ALA A 391 1.30 -9.83 -15.61
CA ALA A 391 -0.03 -10.43 -15.55
C ALA A 391 -0.25 -11.18 -14.22
N ASP A 392 0.75 -11.95 -13.77
CA ASP A 392 0.71 -12.64 -12.49
C ASP A 392 0.60 -11.67 -11.31
N LEU A 393 1.31 -10.52 -11.35
CA LEU A 393 1.23 -9.47 -10.33
C LEU A 393 -0.17 -8.85 -10.26
N VAL A 394 -0.75 -8.48 -11.39
CA VAL A 394 -2.07 -7.86 -11.44
C VAL A 394 -3.17 -8.86 -11.10
N MET A 395 -3.02 -10.13 -11.46
CA MET A 395 -3.93 -11.20 -11.02
C MET A 395 -3.84 -11.45 -9.52
N GLU A 396 -2.64 -11.32 -8.91
CA GLU A 396 -2.49 -11.39 -7.45
C GLU A 396 -3.30 -10.29 -6.76
N PHE A 397 -3.21 -9.06 -7.27
CA PHE A 397 -4.05 -7.95 -6.79
C PHE A 397 -5.54 -8.27 -6.90
N LEU A 398 -5.99 -8.72 -8.08
CA LEU A 398 -7.42 -9.03 -8.29
C LEU A 398 -7.92 -10.14 -7.38
N ALA A 399 -7.11 -11.17 -7.13
CA ALA A 399 -7.47 -12.27 -6.25
C ALA A 399 -7.63 -11.85 -4.78
N ARG A 400 -6.90 -10.81 -4.34
CA ARG A 400 -7.01 -10.26 -2.98
C ARG A 400 -8.11 -9.21 -2.84
N ALA A 401 -8.30 -8.40 -3.86
CA ALA A 401 -9.37 -7.41 -3.89
C ALA A 401 -10.76 -8.04 -4.07
N TYR A 402 -10.83 -9.05 -4.92
CA TYR A 402 -12.06 -9.76 -5.30
C TYR A 402 -11.83 -11.28 -5.27
N PRO A 403 -11.83 -11.89 -4.09
CA PRO A 403 -11.43 -13.29 -3.92
C PRO A 403 -12.20 -14.24 -4.86
N PHE A 404 -11.44 -15.01 -5.64
CA PHE A 404 -11.96 -16.04 -6.54
C PHE A 404 -11.16 -17.35 -6.47
N ARG A 405 -10.10 -17.40 -5.63
CA ARG A 405 -9.33 -18.63 -5.40
C ARG A 405 -10.14 -19.64 -4.60
N HIS A 406 -9.88 -20.93 -4.82
CA HIS A 406 -10.47 -22.00 -4.03
C HIS A 406 -9.83 -22.09 -2.64
N ASP A 407 -8.53 -21.80 -2.54
CA ASP A 407 -7.78 -21.76 -1.30
C ASP A 407 -7.63 -20.31 -0.78
N SER A 408 -7.34 -20.20 0.53
CA SER A 408 -7.11 -18.92 1.18
C SER A 408 -5.92 -18.17 0.57
N ASN A 409 -6.05 -16.85 0.42
CA ASN A 409 -4.97 -15.97 -0.02
C ASN A 409 -3.75 -15.97 0.94
N LEU A 410 -3.90 -16.49 2.16
CA LEU A 410 -2.81 -16.69 3.12
C LEU A 410 -1.65 -17.55 2.54
N TYR A 411 -1.95 -18.49 1.68
CA TYR A 411 -0.96 -19.41 1.09
C TYR A 411 -0.17 -18.81 -0.08
N TYR A 412 -0.51 -17.61 -0.53
CA TYR A 412 0.00 -16.98 -1.75
C TYR A 412 0.72 -15.65 -1.49
N SER A 413 1.47 -15.55 -0.39
CA SER A 413 2.19 -14.32 -0.04
C SER A 413 3.36 -14.03 -0.98
N ARG A 414 4.01 -15.11 -1.48
CA ARG A 414 4.99 -15.07 -2.56
C ARG A 414 4.70 -16.14 -3.57
N ARG A 415 4.90 -15.83 -4.84
CA ARG A 415 4.98 -16.78 -5.96
C ARG A 415 6.34 -16.67 -6.60
N PHE A 416 6.99 -17.82 -6.82
CA PHE A 416 8.21 -17.94 -7.59
C PHE A 416 7.94 -18.79 -8.82
N LEU A 417 8.40 -18.36 -9.98
CA LEU A 417 8.23 -19.04 -11.26
C LEU A 417 9.60 -19.27 -11.89
N SER A 418 9.94 -20.53 -12.15
CA SER A 418 11.07 -20.94 -12.98
C SER A 418 10.53 -21.42 -14.34
N ILE A 419 10.80 -20.63 -15.40
CA ILE A 419 10.40 -21.02 -16.77
C ILE A 419 11.32 -22.12 -17.29
N ALA A 420 12.60 -22.08 -16.93
CA ALA A 420 13.57 -23.08 -17.39
C ALA A 420 13.30 -24.46 -16.80
N ALA A 421 12.94 -24.54 -15.51
CA ALA A 421 12.55 -25.78 -14.85
C ALA A 421 11.07 -26.17 -15.08
N ARG A 422 10.22 -25.23 -15.50
CA ARG A 422 8.75 -25.37 -15.55
C ARG A 422 8.14 -25.59 -14.17
N GLU A 423 8.70 -24.95 -13.17
CA GLU A 423 8.27 -25.04 -11.78
C GLU A 423 7.61 -23.74 -11.33
N GLU A 424 6.67 -23.88 -10.43
CA GLU A 424 5.96 -22.78 -9.79
C GLU A 424 5.79 -23.09 -8.32
N GLU A 425 6.27 -22.21 -7.46
CA GLU A 425 6.24 -22.36 -6.01
C GLU A 425 5.48 -21.23 -5.37
N PHE A 426 4.73 -21.54 -4.31
CA PHE A 426 3.99 -20.59 -3.50
C PHE A 426 4.45 -20.67 -2.06
N PHE A 427 4.60 -19.52 -1.44
CA PHE A 427 5.05 -19.38 -0.05
C PHE A 427 3.99 -18.63 0.75
N PRO A 428 3.47 -19.22 1.84
CA PRO A 428 2.59 -18.51 2.75
C PRO A 428 3.34 -17.42 3.49
N GLU A 429 2.58 -16.46 4.04
CA GLU A 429 3.19 -15.38 4.84
C GLU A 429 3.92 -15.91 6.07
N THR A 430 3.45 -17.00 6.66
CA THR A 430 4.02 -17.64 7.83
C THR A 430 5.44 -18.19 7.64
N ASP A 431 5.90 -18.31 6.40
CA ASP A 431 7.28 -18.74 6.09
C ASP A 431 8.30 -17.60 6.35
N PHE A 432 7.83 -16.38 6.60
CA PHE A 432 8.67 -15.21 6.78
C PHE A 432 8.53 -14.64 8.20
N THR A 433 9.65 -14.26 8.80
CA THR A 433 9.66 -13.60 10.10
C THR A 433 9.39 -12.11 9.94
N VAL A 434 8.50 -11.56 10.75
CA VAL A 434 8.22 -10.12 10.77
C VAL A 434 9.22 -9.42 11.67
N SER A 435 9.97 -8.46 11.13
CA SER A 435 10.84 -7.57 11.91
C SER A 435 10.05 -6.41 12.51
N VAL A 436 10.59 -5.81 13.58
CA VAL A 436 10.05 -4.55 14.12
C VAL A 436 10.09 -3.47 13.04
N ASN A 437 8.98 -2.78 12.86
CA ASN A 437 8.81 -1.78 11.81
C ASN A 437 8.47 -0.41 12.42
N ASP A 438 9.51 0.38 12.68
CA ASP A 438 9.42 1.70 13.34
C ASP A 438 8.70 2.76 12.48
N VAL A 439 8.41 2.47 11.21
CA VAL A 439 7.71 3.40 10.32
C VAL A 439 6.25 3.03 10.09
N LEU A 440 5.76 1.93 10.67
CA LEU A 440 4.37 1.49 10.49
C LEU A 440 3.40 2.60 10.94
N ALA A 441 2.45 2.95 10.05
CA ALA A 441 1.45 4.00 10.27
C ALA A 441 2.03 5.38 10.70
N ARG A 442 3.28 5.66 10.37
CA ARG A 442 3.97 6.90 10.77
C ARG A 442 3.34 8.15 10.12
N GLY A 443 2.78 8.02 8.92
CA GLY A 443 2.12 9.11 8.22
C GLY A 443 3.07 10.26 7.85
N ALA A 444 2.58 11.49 8.02
CA ALA A 444 3.30 12.72 7.65
C ALA A 444 4.36 13.18 8.67
N GLN A 445 4.68 12.37 9.66
CA GLN A 445 5.68 12.72 10.68
C GLN A 445 7.06 12.95 10.04
N GLU A 446 7.68 14.07 10.37
CA GLU A 446 8.99 14.45 9.84
C GLU A 446 10.16 13.86 10.66
N PRO A 447 11.27 13.52 10.03
CA PRO A 447 11.43 13.40 8.58
C PRO A 447 10.56 12.28 8.01
N LEU A 448 10.00 12.47 6.82
CA LEU A 448 9.16 11.43 6.20
C LEU A 448 9.90 10.09 6.16
N LEU A 449 9.16 9.00 6.45
CA LEU A 449 9.68 7.63 6.50
C LEU A 449 10.86 7.45 7.47
N ASN A 450 11.03 8.36 8.43
CA ASN A 450 12.19 8.44 9.33
C ASN A 450 13.54 8.62 8.59
N LEU A 451 13.52 9.16 7.36
CA LEU A 451 14.70 9.34 6.53
C LEU A 451 15.12 10.83 6.47
N PRO A 452 16.29 11.21 7.03
CA PRO A 452 16.75 12.61 7.04
C PRO A 452 16.80 13.26 5.65
N ARG A 453 17.03 12.50 4.58
CA ARG A 453 17.04 12.98 3.20
C ARG A 453 15.67 13.43 2.67
N LEU A 454 14.60 13.04 3.35
CA LEU A 454 13.22 13.39 2.98
C LEU A 454 12.66 14.56 3.80
N ARG A 455 13.51 15.36 4.45
CA ARG A 455 13.08 16.63 5.10
C ARG A 455 12.55 17.60 4.04
N PRO A 456 11.65 18.54 4.46
CA PRO A 456 11.14 19.59 3.59
C PRO A 456 12.22 20.43 2.94
#